data_f07b05629de8cfc13f364c48afcfc632
#
_entry.id   f07b05629de8cfc13f364c48afcfc632
#
_cell.length_a   1.000
_cell.length_b   1.000
_cell.length_c   1.000
_cell.angle_alpha   90.00
_cell.angle_beta   90.00
_cell.angle_gamma   90.00
#
_symmetry.space_group_name_H-M   'P 1'
#
loop_
_entity.id
_entity.type
_entity.pdbx_description
1 polymer ?
#
loop_
_entity_poly.entity_id
_entity_poly.type
_entity_poly.pdbx_seq_one_letter_code
_entity_poly.pdbx_strand_id
1 'polypeptide(L)'
;MDMHTLETYYSHHTPTLQDASGEYAVLIPLLQKADGLHLLYEVRASSLHHHRNEVCFPGGRMEPGETPSVCALRETWEELGIPPQRVQVFGEADFLHLRSEGLMRPVVGLLPPLSMANLILNPLEVSRVFTVPVGWLIAHPPELFRYTLTPEAVSYTHLRA
;
A
#
# COMPACT_ATOMS: atom_id res chain seq x y z
N MET A 1 -1.74 39.33 9.14
CA MET A 1 -1.77 38.79 7.78
C MET A 1 -2.75 39.63 6.97
N ASP A 2 -2.29 40.21 5.88
CA ASP A 2 -3.12 41.06 5.02
C ASP A 2 -3.77 40.29 3.87
N MET A 3 -4.73 40.89 3.18
CA MET A 3 -5.45 40.23 2.08
C MET A 3 -4.55 39.83 0.91
N HIS A 4 -3.52 40.59 0.61
CA HIS A 4 -2.60 40.31 -0.46
C HIS A 4 -1.76 39.06 -0.17
N THR A 5 -1.33 38.88 1.06
CA THR A 5 -0.62 37.66 1.52
C THR A 5 -1.52 36.44 1.41
N LEU A 6 -2.81 36.55 1.78
CA LEU A 6 -3.78 35.45 1.64
C LEU A 6 -4.04 35.10 0.18
N GLU A 7 -4.26 36.10 -0.66
CA GLU A 7 -4.49 35.90 -2.08
C GLU A 7 -3.28 35.21 -2.76
N THR A 8 -2.06 35.69 -2.47
CA THR A 8 -0.82 35.09 -2.99
C THR A 8 -0.66 33.67 -2.54
N TYR A 9 -0.93 33.37 -1.27
CA TYR A 9 -0.85 32.00 -0.74
C TYR A 9 -1.83 31.05 -1.44
N TYR A 10 -3.10 31.43 -1.51
CA TYR A 10 -4.13 30.54 -2.06
C TYR A 10 -4.12 30.46 -3.59
N SER A 11 -3.59 31.46 -4.29
CA SER A 11 -3.43 31.37 -5.76
C SER A 11 -2.41 30.31 -6.21
N HIS A 12 -1.50 29.91 -5.31
CA HIS A 12 -0.48 28.89 -5.57
C HIS A 12 -0.67 27.62 -4.70
N HIS A 13 -1.67 27.62 -3.83
CA HIS A 13 -1.91 26.49 -2.93
C HIS A 13 -2.55 25.32 -3.68
N THR A 14 -1.88 24.19 -3.64
CA THR A 14 -2.46 22.91 -4.06
C THR A 14 -3.11 22.26 -2.83
N PRO A 15 -4.42 22.03 -2.84
CA PRO A 15 -5.08 21.36 -1.72
C PRO A 15 -4.48 19.98 -1.50
N THR A 16 -4.18 19.65 -0.24
CA THR A 16 -3.72 18.34 0.19
C THR A 16 -4.69 17.76 1.19
N LEU A 17 -4.69 16.44 1.34
CA LEU A 17 -5.48 15.80 2.39
C LEU A 17 -4.89 16.19 3.75
N GLN A 18 -5.68 16.88 4.59
CA GLN A 18 -5.26 17.19 5.96
C GLN A 18 -5.18 15.90 6.77
N ASP A 19 -4.16 15.83 7.64
CA ASP A 19 -3.89 14.69 8.52
C ASP A 19 -3.50 13.37 7.81
N ALA A 20 -3.24 13.40 6.51
CA ALA A 20 -2.59 12.28 5.86
C ALA A 20 -1.11 12.25 6.26
N SER A 21 -0.71 11.27 7.06
CA SER A 21 0.68 11.07 7.45
C SER A 21 1.59 10.70 6.26
N GLY A 22 0.99 10.37 5.10
CA GLY A 22 1.67 10.08 3.85
C GLY A 22 0.75 9.48 2.79
N GLU A 23 1.28 9.35 1.60
CA GLU A 23 0.70 8.52 0.55
C GLU A 23 1.56 7.27 0.37
N TYR A 24 0.91 6.14 0.20
CA TYR A 24 1.52 4.84 0.00
C TYR A 24 0.98 4.22 -1.28
N ALA A 25 1.79 3.45 -1.96
CA ALA A 25 1.33 2.65 -3.08
C ALA A 25 1.76 1.20 -2.94
N VAL A 26 0.86 0.29 -3.27
CA VAL A 26 1.12 -1.15 -3.25
C VAL A 26 0.81 -1.75 -4.62
N LEU A 27 1.58 -2.74 -5.02
CA LEU A 27 1.24 -3.53 -6.18
C LEU A 27 0.29 -4.67 -5.76
N ILE A 28 -0.82 -4.84 -6.44
CA ILE A 28 -1.63 -6.07 -6.41
C ILE A 28 -1.06 -7.00 -7.48
N PRO A 29 -0.14 -7.92 -7.13
CA PRO A 29 0.64 -8.63 -8.11
C PRO A 29 -0.08 -9.91 -8.55
N LEU A 30 -0.58 -9.90 -9.76
CA LEU A 30 -1.17 -11.04 -10.43
C LEU A 30 -0.07 -11.91 -11.05
N LEU A 31 -0.23 -13.22 -10.98
CA LEU A 31 0.68 -14.20 -11.56
C LEU A 31 -0.12 -15.29 -12.27
N GLN A 32 0.11 -15.46 -13.57
CA GLN A 32 -0.49 -16.57 -14.33
C GLN A 32 0.27 -17.86 -14.07
N LYS A 33 -0.42 -18.88 -13.57
CA LYS A 33 0.09 -20.25 -13.39
C LYS A 33 -0.69 -21.26 -14.21
N ALA A 34 -0.26 -22.51 -14.20
CA ALA A 34 -0.92 -23.59 -14.95
C ALA A 34 -2.34 -23.88 -14.45
N ASP A 35 -2.59 -23.67 -13.16
CA ASP A 35 -3.86 -23.86 -12.47
C ASP A 35 -4.74 -22.58 -12.40
N GLY A 36 -4.30 -21.49 -13.04
CA GLY A 36 -5.06 -20.25 -13.13
C GLY A 36 -4.31 -19.02 -12.63
N LEU A 37 -5.08 -17.98 -12.37
CA LEU A 37 -4.57 -16.70 -11.89
C LEU A 37 -4.37 -16.74 -10.37
N HIS A 38 -3.21 -16.29 -9.91
CA HIS A 38 -2.85 -16.18 -8.50
C HIS A 38 -2.54 -14.74 -8.11
N LEU A 39 -2.72 -14.41 -6.83
CA LEU A 39 -2.13 -13.24 -6.20
C LEU A 39 -0.86 -13.67 -5.47
N LEU A 40 0.20 -12.87 -5.60
CA LEU A 40 1.41 -13.02 -4.80
C LEU A 40 1.28 -12.16 -3.55
N TYR A 41 1.66 -12.72 -2.43
CA TYR A 41 1.76 -12.05 -1.13
C TYR A 41 3.17 -12.19 -0.59
N GLU A 42 3.57 -11.23 0.20
CA GLU A 42 4.77 -11.31 1.02
C GLU A 42 4.43 -11.33 2.50
N VAL A 43 5.39 -11.80 3.29
CA VAL A 43 5.36 -11.72 4.76
C VAL A 43 6.50 -10.82 5.18
N ARG A 44 6.19 -9.76 5.88
CA ARG A 44 7.15 -8.77 6.35
C ARG A 44 8.17 -9.41 7.32
N ALA A 45 9.39 -8.92 7.28
CA ALA A 45 10.46 -9.42 8.14
C ALA A 45 10.16 -9.21 9.62
N SER A 46 10.53 -10.18 10.45
CA SER A 46 10.35 -10.12 11.91
C SER A 46 11.22 -9.06 12.59
N SER A 47 12.27 -8.58 11.92
CA SER A 47 13.18 -7.53 12.38
C SER A 47 12.61 -6.12 12.29
N LEU A 48 11.52 -5.91 11.55
CA LEU A 48 10.90 -4.60 11.40
C LEU A 48 10.30 -4.09 12.71
N HIS A 49 10.25 -2.77 12.89
CA HIS A 49 9.64 -2.16 14.08
C HIS A 49 8.11 -2.15 14.02
N HIS A 50 7.55 -1.99 12.82
CA HIS A 50 6.11 -1.93 12.58
C HIS A 50 5.68 -3.04 11.63
N HIS A 51 4.45 -3.56 11.83
CA HIS A 51 3.82 -4.54 10.93
C HIS A 51 4.66 -5.81 10.68
N ARG A 52 5.46 -6.23 11.67
CA ARG A 52 6.30 -7.43 11.58
C ARG A 52 5.46 -8.70 11.42
N ASN A 53 5.90 -9.62 10.57
CA ASN A 53 5.22 -10.88 10.27
C ASN A 53 3.82 -10.74 9.67
N GLU A 54 3.39 -9.55 9.31
CA GLU A 54 2.14 -9.34 8.62
C GLU A 54 2.24 -9.75 7.15
N VAL A 55 1.10 -10.23 6.64
CA VAL A 55 0.93 -10.54 5.21
C VAL A 55 0.48 -9.26 4.51
N CYS A 56 1.19 -8.90 3.45
CA CYS A 56 0.85 -7.72 2.66
C CYS A 56 1.14 -7.93 1.17
N PHE A 57 0.80 -6.94 0.38
CA PHE A 57 1.32 -6.77 -0.97
C PHE A 57 2.61 -5.96 -0.94
N PRO A 58 3.52 -6.14 -1.90
CA PRO A 58 4.71 -5.32 -2.01
C PRO A 58 4.34 -3.85 -2.24
N GLY A 59 5.02 -2.96 -1.54
CA GLY A 59 4.73 -1.54 -1.61
C GLY A 59 5.24 -0.75 -0.42
N GLY A 60 5.18 0.57 -0.55
CA GLY A 60 5.71 1.47 0.46
C GLY A 60 5.25 2.91 0.31
N ARG A 61 5.97 3.79 0.96
CA ARG A 61 5.69 5.22 0.95
C ARG A 61 6.09 5.85 -0.38
N MET A 62 5.19 6.65 -0.94
CA MET A 62 5.48 7.41 -2.14
C MET A 62 6.53 8.51 -1.85
N GLU A 63 7.50 8.64 -2.74
CA GLU A 63 8.45 9.74 -2.73
C GLU A 63 7.86 10.99 -3.42
N PRO A 64 8.38 12.19 -3.09
CA PRO A 64 7.90 13.41 -3.73
C PRO A 64 7.99 13.36 -5.26
N GLY A 65 6.85 13.52 -5.93
CA GLY A 65 6.76 13.51 -7.39
C GLY A 65 6.57 12.12 -8.02
N GLU A 66 6.55 11.05 -7.23
CA GLU A 66 6.19 9.73 -7.74
C GLU A 66 4.69 9.63 -8.06
N THR A 67 4.39 8.86 -9.09
CA THR A 67 3.03 8.35 -9.30
C THR A 67 2.85 7.03 -8.52
N PRO A 68 1.61 6.61 -8.19
CA PRO A 68 1.38 5.35 -7.50
C PRO A 68 2.00 4.14 -8.21
N SER A 69 1.90 4.11 -9.55
CA SER A 69 2.51 3.02 -10.33
C SER A 69 4.03 3.01 -10.23
N VAL A 70 4.69 4.17 -10.24
CA VAL A 70 6.16 4.26 -10.09
C VAL A 70 6.58 3.76 -8.71
N CYS A 71 5.93 4.22 -7.65
CA CYS A 71 6.21 3.78 -6.29
C CYS A 71 5.99 2.28 -6.13
N ALA A 72 4.82 1.76 -6.49
CA ALA A 72 4.50 0.34 -6.34
C ALA A 72 5.49 -0.58 -7.09
N LEU A 73 5.96 -0.17 -8.26
CA LEU A 73 6.95 -0.91 -9.03
C LEU A 73 8.37 -0.80 -8.44
N ARG A 74 8.76 0.35 -7.93
CA ARG A 74 10.05 0.55 -7.25
C ARG A 74 10.14 -0.33 -6.02
N GLU A 75 9.14 -0.27 -5.15
CA GLU A 75 9.07 -1.09 -3.93
C GLU A 75 9.07 -2.59 -4.27
N THR A 76 8.29 -3.03 -5.27
CA THR A 76 8.29 -4.43 -5.74
C THR A 76 9.68 -4.87 -6.20
N TRP A 77 10.45 -3.98 -6.80
CA TRP A 77 11.82 -4.30 -7.19
C TRP A 77 12.76 -4.37 -5.98
N GLU A 78 12.65 -3.43 -5.06
CA GLU A 78 13.47 -3.37 -3.84
C GLU A 78 13.21 -4.58 -2.92
N GLU A 79 11.95 -4.98 -2.76
CA GLU A 79 11.52 -6.06 -1.88
C GLU A 79 11.67 -7.46 -2.49
N LEU A 80 11.33 -7.62 -3.78
CA LEU A 80 11.23 -8.93 -4.44
C LEU A 80 12.23 -9.16 -5.59
N GLY A 81 12.97 -8.14 -5.99
CA GLY A 81 13.92 -8.21 -7.11
C GLY A 81 13.26 -8.31 -8.50
N ILE A 82 11.98 -7.92 -8.62
CA ILE A 82 11.24 -7.94 -9.89
C ILE A 82 11.40 -6.60 -10.60
N PRO A 83 12.13 -6.51 -11.73
CA PRO A 83 12.35 -5.24 -12.41
C PRO A 83 11.04 -4.60 -12.89
N PRO A 84 10.84 -3.27 -12.73
CA PRO A 84 9.65 -2.54 -13.16
C PRO A 84 9.23 -2.81 -14.61
N GLN A 85 10.19 -2.91 -15.52
CA GLN A 85 9.96 -3.13 -16.95
C GLN A 85 9.37 -4.51 -17.29
N ARG A 86 9.40 -5.44 -16.34
CA ARG A 86 8.85 -6.78 -16.49
C ARG A 86 7.43 -6.92 -15.99
N VAL A 87 6.90 -5.91 -15.31
CA VAL A 87 5.54 -5.89 -14.79
C VAL A 87 4.61 -5.17 -15.77
N GLN A 88 3.58 -5.83 -16.21
CA GLN A 88 2.54 -5.19 -17.01
C GLN A 88 1.51 -4.54 -16.09
N VAL A 89 1.56 -3.24 -15.93
CA VAL A 89 0.57 -2.47 -15.15
C VAL A 89 -0.76 -2.41 -15.91
N PHE A 90 -1.85 -2.72 -15.22
CA PHE A 90 -3.21 -2.61 -15.76
C PHE A 90 -3.84 -1.27 -15.40
N GLY A 91 -3.57 -0.74 -14.21
CA GLY A 91 -4.10 0.52 -13.72
C GLY A 91 -4.15 0.59 -12.20
N GLU A 92 -4.71 1.68 -11.69
CA GLU A 92 -4.95 1.87 -10.26
C GLU A 92 -6.32 1.31 -9.89
N ALA A 93 -6.43 0.69 -8.70
CA ALA A 93 -7.69 0.32 -8.09
C ALA A 93 -8.19 1.43 -7.15
N ASP A 94 -9.34 1.22 -6.50
CA ASP A 94 -9.88 2.14 -5.52
C ASP A 94 -8.90 2.33 -4.36
N PHE A 95 -8.65 3.57 -3.98
CA PHE A 95 -7.75 3.91 -2.88
C PHE A 95 -8.43 3.75 -1.51
N LEU A 96 -7.63 3.47 -0.51
CA LEU A 96 -8.06 3.26 0.87
C LEU A 96 -7.50 4.37 1.76
N HIS A 97 -8.36 4.93 2.60
CA HIS A 97 -7.90 5.82 3.67
C HIS A 97 -7.58 4.99 4.92
N LEU A 98 -6.32 4.94 5.27
CA LEU A 98 -5.82 4.27 6.47
C LEU A 98 -5.83 5.26 7.62
N ARG A 99 -6.55 4.95 8.70
CA ARG A 99 -6.86 5.86 9.80
C ARG A 99 -5.65 6.53 10.45
N SER A 100 -4.50 5.86 10.49
CA SER A 100 -3.27 6.34 11.13
C SER A 100 -2.12 6.58 10.16
N GLU A 101 -2.22 6.11 8.93
CA GLU A 101 -1.09 6.04 8.01
C GLU A 101 -1.27 6.91 6.77
N GLY A 102 -2.50 7.32 6.45
CA GLY A 102 -2.77 8.18 5.30
C GLY A 102 -3.49 7.47 4.17
N LEU A 103 -3.11 7.73 2.93
CA LEU A 103 -3.79 7.24 1.74
C LEU A 103 -2.99 6.09 1.11
N MET A 104 -3.63 4.93 0.93
CA MET A 104 -3.05 3.80 0.20
C MET A 104 -3.65 3.72 -1.21
N ARG A 105 -2.80 3.66 -2.21
CA ARG A 105 -3.15 3.63 -3.64
C ARG A 105 -2.72 2.29 -4.26
N PRO A 106 -3.63 1.32 -4.40
CA PRO A 106 -3.33 0.04 -4.99
C PRO A 106 -3.18 0.15 -6.52
N VAL A 107 -2.19 -0.54 -7.05
CA VAL A 107 -1.91 -0.66 -8.48
C VAL A 107 -2.01 -2.12 -8.87
N VAL A 108 -2.79 -2.43 -9.89
CA VAL A 108 -2.95 -3.81 -10.37
C VAL A 108 -1.94 -4.07 -11.48
N GLY A 109 -1.18 -5.15 -11.34
CA GLY A 109 -0.17 -5.50 -12.33
C GLY A 109 0.04 -7.01 -12.49
N LEU A 110 0.34 -7.43 -13.71
CA LEU A 110 0.69 -8.81 -14.04
C LEU A 110 2.20 -8.98 -14.00
N LEU A 111 2.65 -9.89 -13.16
CA LEU A 111 4.05 -10.29 -13.07
C LEU A 111 4.45 -11.16 -14.27
N PRO A 112 5.72 -11.13 -14.69
CA PRO A 112 6.22 -12.07 -15.68
C PRO A 112 6.10 -13.52 -15.19
N PRO A 113 6.11 -14.52 -16.08
CA PRO A 113 6.32 -15.90 -15.68
C PRO A 113 7.58 -16.00 -14.83
N LEU A 114 7.44 -16.44 -13.59
CA LEU A 114 8.55 -16.58 -12.65
C LEU A 114 8.37 -17.79 -11.72
N SER A 115 9.47 -18.31 -11.24
CA SER A 115 9.50 -19.25 -10.14
C SER A 115 9.75 -18.48 -8.83
N MET A 116 9.05 -18.84 -7.77
CA MET A 116 9.28 -18.26 -6.43
C MET A 116 10.74 -18.41 -5.97
N ALA A 117 11.40 -19.50 -6.40
CA ALA A 117 12.81 -19.75 -6.09
C ALA A 117 13.79 -18.77 -6.77
N ASN A 118 13.34 -18.04 -7.78
CA ASN A 118 14.17 -17.09 -8.53
C ASN A 118 13.98 -15.63 -8.07
N LEU A 119 13.14 -15.40 -7.06
CA LEU A 119 13.00 -14.09 -6.45
C LEU A 119 14.21 -13.75 -5.60
N ILE A 120 14.60 -12.49 -5.63
CA ILE A 120 15.71 -11.95 -4.82
C ILE A 120 15.07 -11.10 -3.74
N LEU A 121 14.69 -11.75 -2.65
CA LEU A 121 14.03 -11.08 -1.54
C LEU A 121 15.03 -10.19 -0.78
N ASN A 122 14.59 -9.00 -0.39
CA ASN A 122 15.31 -8.18 0.58
C ASN A 122 15.07 -8.75 2.00
N PRO A 123 16.06 -9.40 2.63
CA PRO A 123 15.83 -10.07 3.91
C PRO A 123 15.59 -9.11 5.09
N LEU A 124 15.84 -7.82 4.91
CA LEU A 124 15.55 -6.81 5.92
C LEU A 124 14.07 -6.42 5.94
N GLU A 125 13.35 -6.66 4.83
CA GLU A 125 11.95 -6.23 4.66
C GLU A 125 11.01 -7.42 4.47
N VAL A 126 11.43 -8.46 3.75
CA VAL A 126 10.61 -9.61 3.37
C VAL A 126 11.21 -10.90 3.92
N SER A 127 10.43 -11.62 4.73
CA SER A 127 10.85 -12.93 5.24
C SER A 127 10.55 -14.07 4.28
N ARG A 128 9.45 -14.01 3.55
CA ARG A 128 9.02 -15.00 2.58
C ARG A 128 7.91 -14.48 1.67
N VAL A 129 7.68 -15.20 0.58
CA VAL A 129 6.55 -14.97 -0.34
C VAL A 129 5.75 -16.24 -0.54
N PHE A 130 4.48 -16.08 -0.90
CA PHE A 130 3.60 -17.18 -1.29
C PHE A 130 2.53 -16.68 -2.26
N THR A 131 1.80 -17.59 -2.87
CA THR A 131 0.72 -17.22 -3.78
C THR A 131 -0.58 -17.91 -3.40
N VAL A 132 -1.70 -17.22 -3.64
CA VAL A 132 -3.04 -17.74 -3.42
C VAL A 132 -3.81 -17.69 -4.74
N PRO A 133 -4.48 -18.80 -5.15
CA PRO A 133 -5.32 -18.79 -6.33
C PRO A 133 -6.47 -17.78 -6.18
N VAL A 134 -6.68 -16.93 -7.18
CA VAL A 134 -7.79 -15.96 -7.18
C VAL A 134 -9.14 -16.67 -7.07
N GLY A 135 -9.30 -17.80 -7.75
CA GLY A 135 -10.52 -18.62 -7.64
C GLY A 135 -10.81 -19.10 -6.23
N TRP A 136 -9.76 -19.39 -5.44
CA TRP A 136 -9.93 -19.77 -4.02
C TRP A 136 -10.43 -18.58 -3.19
N LEU A 137 -9.87 -17.39 -3.38
CA LEU A 137 -10.30 -16.17 -2.68
C LEU A 137 -11.76 -15.81 -2.98
N ILE A 138 -12.18 -15.97 -4.22
CA ILE A 138 -13.59 -15.74 -4.63
C ILE A 138 -14.52 -16.74 -3.96
N ALA A 139 -14.11 -18.00 -3.85
CA ALA A 139 -14.91 -19.06 -3.23
C ALA A 139 -14.96 -18.97 -1.70
N HIS A 140 -13.99 -18.26 -1.08
CA HIS A 140 -13.87 -18.11 0.37
C HIS A 140 -13.84 -16.62 0.73
N PRO A 141 -14.98 -15.90 0.61
CA PRO A 141 -15.04 -14.49 0.97
C PRO A 141 -14.72 -14.29 2.45
N PRO A 142 -14.14 -13.15 2.83
CA PRO A 142 -13.82 -12.86 4.22
C PRO A 142 -15.09 -12.81 5.08
N GLU A 143 -14.97 -13.27 6.33
CA GLU A 143 -16.02 -13.09 7.31
C GLU A 143 -16.15 -11.61 7.69
N LEU A 144 -17.40 -11.12 7.72
CA LEU A 144 -17.68 -9.74 8.08
C LEU A 144 -17.96 -9.63 9.58
N PHE A 145 -17.04 -9.05 10.33
CA PHE A 145 -17.23 -8.71 11.74
C PHE A 145 -17.70 -7.25 11.87
N ARG A 146 -18.80 -7.03 12.59
CA ARG A 146 -19.30 -5.70 12.90
C ARG A 146 -19.07 -5.39 14.36
N TYR A 147 -18.40 -4.29 14.64
CA TYR A 147 -18.18 -3.78 15.99
C TYR A 147 -18.91 -2.44 16.15
N THR A 148 -19.58 -2.26 17.28
CA THR A 148 -20.08 -0.94 17.66
C THR A 148 -19.03 -0.28 18.53
N LEU A 149 -18.43 0.80 18.03
CA LEU A 149 -17.53 1.62 18.81
C LEU A 149 -18.37 2.62 19.58
N THR A 150 -18.35 2.53 20.91
CA THR A 150 -18.93 3.55 21.77
C THR A 150 -17.81 4.52 22.14
N PRO A 151 -17.84 5.79 21.66
CA PRO A 151 -16.84 6.76 22.05
C PRO A 151 -17.01 7.06 23.55
N GLU A 152 -15.96 6.80 24.34
CA GLU A 152 -15.91 7.39 25.69
C GLU A 152 -15.59 8.89 25.55
N ALA A 153 -16.42 9.72 26.15
CA ALA A 153 -16.20 11.14 26.19
C ALA A 153 -14.96 11.45 27.05
N VAL A 154 -13.84 11.72 26.40
CA VAL A 154 -12.66 12.27 27.10
C VAL A 154 -12.88 13.75 27.31
N SER A 155 -13.15 14.15 28.54
CA SER A 155 -13.24 15.54 28.93
C SER A 155 -11.84 16.15 28.93
N TYR A 156 -11.51 16.92 27.89
CA TYR A 156 -10.32 17.77 27.89
C TYR A 156 -10.58 19.02 28.73
N THR A 157 -10.16 19.03 29.98
CA THR A 157 -10.29 20.16 30.90
C THR A 157 -9.22 21.24 30.73
N HIS A 158 -8.43 21.22 29.68
CA HIS A 158 -7.37 22.21 29.47
C HIS A 158 -7.37 22.76 28.04
N LEU A 159 -8.34 23.61 27.74
CA LEU A 159 -8.14 24.70 26.77
C LEU A 159 -7.45 25.83 27.55
N ARG A 160 -6.11 25.91 27.47
CA ARG A 160 -5.42 27.15 27.84
C ARG A 160 -5.59 28.14 26.68
N ALA A 161 -6.29 29.23 26.96
CA ALA A 161 -6.31 30.44 26.17
C ALA A 161 -4.90 31.04 26.08
#